data_07761f9006f8b0bd7a20fbdb5db4e4a0
#
_entry.id   07761f9006f8b0bd7a20fbdb5db4e4a0
#
_cell.length_a   1.000
_cell.length_b   1.000
_cell.length_c   1.000
_cell.angle_alpha   90.00
_cell.angle_beta   90.00
_cell.angle_gamma   90.00
#
_symmetry.space_group_name_H-M   'P 1'
#
loop_
_entity.id
_entity.type
_entity.pdbx_description
1 polymer ?
#
loop_
_entity_poly.entity_id
_entity_poly.type
_entity_poly.pdbx_seq_one_letter_code
_entity_poly.pdbx_strand_id
1 'polypeptide(L)'
;MKKVVSLIFTFLMLFTFALSVNAEEFNGADLFTIDLPEEFQHNEASSSDFSFENADGDTLSVTYNDNTQKENIFSPADMSKKEIEEYTATLSEESKIVMKDYADDFELKFLSGEKIKHKNGKTAIVCQTKTTISKDKRTAVYYQTLYEFGGVDYKYTFTYTTDDEKKKDNFNNVFETINIFEAETESNLDKITGYAVAGGLALLLVMGIIRFIRTPEKRAKGKL
;
A
#
# COMPACT_ATOMS: atom_id res chain seq x y z
N MET A 1 -22.42 24.70 39.46
CA MET A 1 -22.15 23.42 38.80
C MET A 1 -22.55 23.37 37.32
N LYS A 2 -23.78 23.73 36.91
CA LYS A 2 -24.21 23.66 35.46
C LYS A 2 -23.35 24.50 34.52
N LYS A 3 -22.85 25.68 34.91
CA LYS A 3 -21.99 26.54 34.07
C LYS A 3 -20.58 25.98 33.85
N VAL A 4 -20.00 25.28 34.84
CA VAL A 4 -18.69 24.67 34.76
C VAL A 4 -18.72 23.43 33.85
N VAL A 5 -19.79 22.61 33.93
CA VAL A 5 -20.00 21.44 33.06
C VAL A 5 -20.18 21.88 31.60
N SER A 6 -20.91 22.98 31.34
CA SER A 6 -21.06 23.52 30.00
C SER A 6 -19.73 24.00 29.40
N LEU A 7 -18.88 24.65 30.23
CA LEU A 7 -17.56 25.15 29.79
C LEU A 7 -16.61 23.99 29.43
N ILE A 8 -16.61 22.90 30.23
CA ILE A 8 -15.81 21.71 29.97
C ILE A 8 -16.29 21.01 28.70
N PHE A 9 -17.61 20.94 28.48
CA PHE A 9 -18.17 20.32 27.26
C PHE A 9 -17.82 21.13 25.99
N THR A 10 -17.87 22.46 26.09
CA THR A 10 -17.47 23.36 24.99
C THR A 10 -15.96 23.25 24.70
N PHE A 11 -15.13 23.11 25.73
CA PHE A 11 -13.68 22.92 25.59
C PHE A 11 -13.35 21.53 24.99
N LEU A 12 -14.07 20.47 25.39
CA LEU A 12 -13.92 19.15 24.80
C LEU A 12 -14.36 19.14 23.33
N MET A 13 -15.46 19.81 22.99
CA MET A 13 -15.91 19.95 21.60
C MET A 13 -14.93 20.74 20.73
N LEU A 14 -14.29 21.78 21.28
CA LEU A 14 -13.25 22.54 20.57
C LEU A 14 -11.98 21.71 20.34
N PHE A 15 -11.61 20.80 21.24
CA PHE A 15 -10.48 19.89 21.05
C PHE A 15 -10.75 18.77 20.03
N THR A 16 -12.00 18.32 19.90
CA THR A 16 -12.36 17.31 18.89
C THR A 16 -12.36 17.86 17.45
N PHE A 17 -12.49 19.19 17.28
CA PHE A 17 -12.36 19.83 15.96
C PHE A 17 -10.91 20.24 15.61
N ALA A 18 -9.98 20.20 16.57
CA ALA A 18 -8.57 20.58 16.34
C ALA A 18 -7.67 19.43 15.86
N LEU A 19 -8.22 18.24 15.72
CA LEU A 19 -7.53 17.10 15.10
C LEU A 19 -8.05 16.88 13.65
N SER A 20 -8.29 17.94 12.90
CA SER A 20 -8.22 17.84 11.46
C SER A 20 -6.77 17.54 11.12
N VAL A 21 -6.46 16.27 10.88
CA VAL A 21 -5.24 15.90 10.16
C VAL A 21 -5.31 16.71 8.88
N ASN A 22 -4.47 17.75 8.76
CA ASN A 22 -4.32 18.44 7.49
C ASN A 22 -3.74 17.40 6.54
N ALA A 23 -4.54 16.98 5.58
CA ALA A 23 -4.09 16.14 4.50
C ALA A 23 -3.84 17.05 3.31
N GLU A 24 -2.72 16.87 2.63
CA GLU A 24 -2.40 17.56 1.38
C GLU A 24 -2.78 16.64 0.21
N GLU A 25 -3.55 17.17 -0.74
CA GLU A 25 -3.85 16.43 -1.97
C GLU A 25 -2.57 16.31 -2.81
N PHE A 26 -2.14 15.10 -3.03
CA PHE A 26 -1.05 14.76 -3.93
C PHE A 26 -1.60 14.36 -5.30
N ASN A 27 -1.07 14.98 -6.37
CA ASN A 27 -1.36 14.63 -7.76
C ASN A 27 -0.22 13.79 -8.34
N GLY A 28 -0.52 12.53 -8.67
CA GLY A 28 0.42 11.59 -9.28
C GLY A 28 0.41 11.69 -10.81
N ALA A 29 1.15 12.65 -11.37
CA ALA A 29 1.39 12.80 -12.82
C ALA A 29 0.09 12.92 -13.66
N ASP A 30 -0.97 13.54 -13.12
CA ASP A 30 -2.30 13.63 -13.72
C ASP A 30 -2.99 12.27 -13.98
N LEU A 31 -2.55 11.21 -13.33
CA LEU A 31 -3.14 9.87 -13.41
C LEU A 31 -4.09 9.60 -12.24
N PHE A 32 -3.75 10.11 -11.06
CA PHE A 32 -4.55 9.96 -9.84
C PHE A 32 -4.31 11.08 -8.85
N THR A 33 -5.22 11.23 -7.86
CA THR A 33 -4.97 12.01 -6.64
C THR A 33 -5.17 11.14 -5.40
N ILE A 34 -4.54 11.56 -4.29
CA ILE A 34 -4.65 10.95 -2.97
C ILE A 34 -4.38 12.02 -1.90
N ASP A 35 -5.17 12.04 -0.81
CA ASP A 35 -4.92 12.93 0.32
C ASP A 35 -3.90 12.29 1.26
N LEU A 36 -2.73 12.92 1.38
CA LEU A 36 -1.62 12.45 2.23
C LEU A 36 -1.61 13.19 3.56
N PRO A 37 -1.50 12.49 4.71
CA PRO A 37 -1.24 13.13 5.99
C PRO A 37 0.08 13.92 5.97
N GLU A 38 0.14 15.07 6.65
CA GLU A 38 1.30 15.97 6.68
C GLU A 38 2.61 15.32 7.15
N GLU A 39 2.53 14.24 7.93
CA GLU A 39 3.70 13.51 8.40
C GLU A 39 4.40 12.71 7.30
N PHE A 40 3.77 12.51 6.14
CA PHE A 40 4.37 11.80 5.02
C PHE A 40 5.12 12.76 4.09
N GLN A 41 6.40 12.50 3.90
CA GLN A 41 7.26 13.28 3.02
C GLN A 41 7.66 12.46 1.81
N HIS A 42 7.73 13.11 0.64
CA HIS A 42 8.16 12.47 -0.59
C HIS A 42 9.59 11.92 -0.46
N ASN A 43 9.79 10.68 -0.88
CA ASN A 43 11.08 10.00 -0.85
C ASN A 43 11.56 9.70 -2.27
N GLU A 44 12.42 10.57 -2.80
CA GLU A 44 13.00 10.45 -4.16
C GLU A 44 13.95 9.25 -4.34
N ALA A 45 14.42 8.66 -3.25
CA ALA A 45 15.35 7.53 -3.30
C ALA A 45 14.66 6.17 -3.55
N SER A 46 13.36 6.17 -3.74
CA SER A 46 12.55 4.98 -3.98
C SER A 46 12.60 4.55 -5.44
N SER A 47 12.44 3.25 -5.70
CA SER A 47 12.26 2.68 -7.05
C SER A 47 10.78 2.55 -7.44
N SER A 48 9.82 2.93 -6.58
CA SER A 48 8.43 3.12 -6.97
C SER A 48 8.25 4.42 -7.74
N ASP A 49 7.19 4.53 -8.51
CA ASP A 49 6.89 5.75 -9.26
C ASP A 49 6.70 6.93 -8.31
N PHE A 50 6.03 6.68 -7.17
CA PHE A 50 5.93 7.63 -6.05
C PHE A 50 6.12 6.89 -4.72
N SER A 51 6.82 7.53 -3.79
CA SER A 51 7.06 6.99 -2.45
C SER A 51 7.07 8.09 -1.40
N PHE A 52 6.43 7.83 -0.29
CA PHE A 52 6.33 8.75 0.85
C PHE A 52 6.69 8.00 2.12
N GLU A 53 7.27 8.70 3.08
CA GLU A 53 7.73 8.14 4.33
C GLU A 53 7.48 9.10 5.48
N ASN A 54 7.04 8.57 6.63
CA ASN A 54 6.91 9.33 7.86
C ASN A 54 8.11 9.13 8.80
N ALA A 55 8.17 9.90 9.88
CA ALA A 55 9.25 9.84 10.86
C ALA A 55 9.34 8.49 11.59
N ASP A 56 8.25 7.74 11.69
CA ASP A 56 8.20 6.41 12.29
C ASP A 56 8.77 5.32 11.37
N GLY A 57 8.92 5.64 10.10
CA GLY A 57 9.41 4.73 9.09
C GLY A 57 8.30 3.96 8.36
N ASP A 58 7.04 4.32 8.56
CA ASP A 58 5.96 3.81 7.73
C ASP A 58 6.09 4.40 6.33
N THR A 59 5.76 3.63 5.32
CA THR A 59 5.85 4.08 3.91
C THR A 59 4.54 3.89 3.19
N LEU A 60 4.22 4.85 2.33
CA LEU A 60 3.24 4.70 1.26
C LEU A 60 3.97 4.73 -0.07
N SER A 61 3.70 3.78 -0.93
CA SER A 61 4.24 3.76 -2.29
C SER A 61 3.12 3.54 -3.30
N VAL A 62 3.30 4.14 -4.46
CA VAL A 62 2.42 3.95 -5.61
C VAL A 62 3.26 3.47 -6.78
N THR A 63 2.78 2.44 -7.44
CA THR A 63 3.31 1.97 -8.72
C THR A 63 2.19 1.88 -9.72
N TYR A 64 2.49 2.17 -10.99
CA TYR A 64 1.58 1.94 -12.08
C TYR A 64 2.29 1.18 -13.22
N ASN A 65 1.61 0.20 -13.77
CA ASN A 65 2.14 -0.69 -14.80
C ASN A 65 1.17 -0.74 -15.98
N ASP A 66 1.72 -0.94 -17.18
CA ASP A 66 0.93 -1.09 -18.41
C ASP A 66 -0.14 -2.20 -18.25
N ASN A 67 -1.39 -1.84 -18.51
CA ASN A 67 -2.56 -2.73 -18.46
C ASN A 67 -3.15 -2.97 -19.85
N THR A 68 -2.46 -2.54 -20.93
CA THR A 68 -2.97 -2.63 -22.30
C THR A 68 -2.73 -3.97 -22.97
N GLN A 69 -1.93 -4.85 -22.38
CA GLN A 69 -1.59 -6.14 -22.94
C GLN A 69 -2.78 -7.10 -22.86
N LYS A 70 -3.40 -7.38 -24.01
CA LYS A 70 -4.65 -8.16 -24.13
C LYS A 70 -4.66 -9.51 -23.41
N GLU A 71 -3.50 -10.12 -23.21
CA GLU A 71 -3.37 -11.43 -22.57
C GLU A 71 -3.31 -11.35 -21.04
N ASN A 72 -3.11 -10.14 -20.47
CA ASN A 72 -2.85 -9.93 -19.04
C ASN A 72 -3.56 -8.68 -18.47
N ILE A 73 -4.75 -8.38 -18.95
CA ILE A 73 -5.54 -7.24 -18.42
C ILE A 73 -5.94 -7.51 -16.98
N PHE A 74 -5.54 -6.62 -16.08
CA PHE A 74 -5.96 -6.65 -14.68
C PHE A 74 -7.30 -5.91 -14.52
N SER A 75 -8.37 -6.67 -14.30
CA SER A 75 -9.73 -6.15 -14.10
C SER A 75 -10.34 -6.70 -12.80
N PRO A 76 -10.15 -5.99 -11.66
CA PRO A 76 -10.72 -6.40 -10.38
C PRO A 76 -12.23 -6.64 -10.40
N ALA A 77 -12.97 -5.87 -11.22
CA ALA A 77 -14.42 -5.97 -11.31
C ALA A 77 -14.87 -7.39 -11.72
N ASP A 78 -14.12 -8.03 -12.62
CA ASP A 78 -14.46 -9.31 -13.21
C ASP A 78 -13.90 -10.52 -12.45
N MET A 79 -12.95 -10.31 -11.53
CA MET A 79 -12.34 -11.39 -10.77
C MET A 79 -13.34 -12.02 -9.79
N SER A 80 -13.46 -13.33 -9.83
CA SER A 80 -14.14 -14.12 -8.81
C SER A 80 -13.27 -14.27 -7.55
N LYS A 81 -13.87 -14.73 -6.45
CA LYS A 81 -13.10 -15.01 -5.21
C LYS A 81 -11.97 -16.02 -5.45
N LYS A 82 -12.22 -17.04 -6.25
CA LYS A 82 -11.22 -18.06 -6.57
C LYS A 82 -10.04 -17.48 -7.36
N GLU A 83 -10.30 -16.58 -8.31
CA GLU A 83 -9.25 -15.90 -9.08
C GLU A 83 -8.43 -14.96 -8.19
N ILE A 84 -9.02 -14.30 -7.18
CA ILE A 84 -8.28 -13.53 -6.19
C ILE A 84 -7.38 -14.42 -5.33
N GLU A 85 -7.86 -15.61 -4.93
CA GLU A 85 -7.06 -16.57 -4.18
C GLU A 85 -5.88 -17.09 -5.02
N GLU A 86 -6.10 -17.41 -6.30
CA GLU A 86 -5.05 -17.81 -7.25
C GLU A 86 -4.05 -16.68 -7.50
N TYR A 87 -4.54 -15.47 -7.68
CA TYR A 87 -3.72 -14.27 -7.84
C TYR A 87 -2.78 -14.04 -6.64
N THR A 88 -3.30 -14.08 -5.41
CA THR A 88 -2.47 -13.90 -4.21
C THR A 88 -1.46 -15.04 -4.01
N ALA A 89 -1.83 -16.27 -4.37
CA ALA A 89 -0.90 -17.40 -4.33
C ALA A 89 0.26 -17.22 -5.33
N THR A 90 -0.04 -16.77 -6.55
CA THR A 90 0.96 -16.47 -7.57
C THR A 90 1.91 -15.38 -7.10
N LEU A 91 1.39 -14.26 -6.55
CA LEU A 91 2.21 -13.19 -6.00
C LEU A 91 3.17 -13.69 -4.91
N SER A 92 2.71 -14.59 -4.04
CA SER A 92 3.55 -15.16 -2.99
C SER A 92 4.71 -15.98 -3.56
N GLU A 93 4.44 -16.85 -4.57
CA GLU A 93 5.49 -17.68 -5.17
C GLU A 93 6.50 -16.85 -5.97
N GLU A 94 6.04 -15.87 -6.75
CA GLU A 94 6.92 -14.99 -7.52
C GLU A 94 7.79 -14.12 -6.60
N SER A 95 7.21 -13.61 -5.49
CA SER A 95 7.97 -12.87 -4.48
C SER A 95 9.09 -13.72 -3.87
N LYS A 96 8.86 -15.00 -3.61
CA LYS A 96 9.91 -15.93 -3.13
C LYS A 96 11.04 -16.09 -4.13
N ILE A 97 10.71 -16.20 -5.43
CA ILE A 97 11.73 -16.34 -6.49
C ILE A 97 12.62 -15.10 -6.53
N VAL A 98 12.03 -13.90 -6.54
CA VAL A 98 12.78 -12.64 -6.57
C VAL A 98 13.61 -12.46 -5.30
N MET A 99 13.06 -12.80 -4.15
CA MET A 99 13.70 -12.58 -2.85
C MET A 99 14.86 -13.54 -2.57
N LYS A 100 14.97 -14.65 -3.29
CA LYS A 100 16.01 -15.67 -3.13
C LYS A 100 17.44 -15.11 -3.17
N ASP A 101 17.68 -14.08 -3.98
CA ASP A 101 19.00 -13.47 -4.13
C ASP A 101 19.28 -12.34 -3.10
N TYR A 102 18.24 -11.91 -2.36
CA TYR A 102 18.30 -10.77 -1.45
C TYR A 102 18.16 -11.11 0.02
N ALA A 103 17.61 -12.25 0.37
CA ALA A 103 17.36 -12.68 1.75
C ALA A 103 17.85 -14.11 1.97
N ASP A 104 18.29 -14.42 3.20
CA ASP A 104 18.65 -15.79 3.62
C ASP A 104 17.38 -16.62 3.83
N ASP A 105 16.28 -15.96 4.29
CA ASP A 105 14.96 -16.54 4.42
C ASP A 105 13.90 -15.48 4.15
N PHE A 106 12.82 -15.87 3.48
CA PHE A 106 11.72 -15.02 3.08
C PHE A 106 10.37 -15.73 3.16
N GLU A 107 9.44 -15.13 3.88
CA GLU A 107 8.05 -15.58 3.94
C GLU A 107 7.11 -14.40 3.64
N LEU A 108 6.24 -14.55 2.65
CA LEU A 108 5.10 -13.65 2.39
C LEU A 108 3.82 -14.43 2.68
N LYS A 109 3.05 -13.96 3.67
CA LYS A 109 1.77 -14.52 4.04
C LYS A 109 0.66 -13.52 3.78
N PHE A 110 -0.32 -13.90 2.95
CA PHE A 110 -1.56 -13.15 2.79
C PHE A 110 -2.45 -13.38 4.02
N LEU A 111 -2.85 -12.29 4.67
CA LEU A 111 -3.75 -12.29 5.83
C LEU A 111 -5.21 -12.18 5.37
N SER A 112 -5.44 -11.40 4.31
CA SER A 112 -6.74 -11.25 3.65
C SER A 112 -6.53 -10.87 2.18
N GLY A 113 -7.54 -11.14 1.36
CA GLY A 113 -7.65 -10.68 -0.02
C GLY A 113 -9.13 -10.59 -0.37
N GLU A 114 -9.61 -9.42 -0.70
CA GLU A 114 -11.02 -9.20 -1.01
C GLU A 114 -11.22 -8.15 -2.09
N LYS A 115 -12.36 -8.25 -2.75
CA LYS A 115 -12.82 -7.27 -3.73
C LYS A 115 -13.75 -6.28 -3.05
N ILE A 116 -13.44 -5.00 -3.18
CA ILE A 116 -14.27 -3.92 -2.64
C ILE A 116 -14.70 -2.94 -3.74
N LYS A 117 -15.84 -2.30 -3.53
CA LYS A 117 -16.27 -1.15 -4.33
C LYS A 117 -15.77 0.11 -3.64
N HIS A 118 -14.82 0.79 -4.27
CA HIS A 118 -14.28 2.04 -3.77
C HIS A 118 -15.28 3.20 -3.96
N LYS A 119 -15.21 4.25 -3.15
CA LYS A 119 -16.14 5.39 -3.20
C LYS A 119 -16.10 6.17 -4.53
N ASN A 120 -14.97 6.13 -5.26
CA ASN A 120 -14.87 6.71 -6.61
C ASN A 120 -15.63 5.89 -7.67
N GLY A 121 -16.34 4.84 -7.27
CA GLY A 121 -17.11 3.96 -8.16
C GLY A 121 -16.31 2.83 -8.77
N LYS A 122 -14.99 2.80 -8.65
CA LYS A 122 -14.13 1.73 -9.18
C LYS A 122 -14.08 0.53 -8.25
N THR A 123 -13.72 -0.62 -8.81
CA THR A 123 -13.51 -1.84 -8.03
C THR A 123 -12.01 -1.99 -7.74
N ALA A 124 -11.68 -2.32 -6.50
CA ALA A 124 -10.31 -2.63 -6.10
C ALA A 124 -10.21 -4.03 -5.52
N ILE A 125 -9.03 -4.64 -5.64
CA ILE A 125 -8.61 -5.74 -4.77
C ILE A 125 -7.85 -5.13 -3.61
N VAL A 126 -8.22 -5.51 -2.39
CA VAL A 126 -7.51 -5.13 -1.17
C VAL A 126 -6.86 -6.36 -0.58
N CYS A 127 -5.56 -6.33 -0.44
CA CYS A 127 -4.78 -7.40 0.16
C CYS A 127 -4.06 -6.91 1.41
N GLN A 128 -4.11 -7.67 2.48
CA GLN A 128 -3.24 -7.48 3.64
C GLN A 128 -2.22 -8.61 3.70
N THR A 129 -0.97 -8.26 3.92
CA THR A 129 0.12 -9.24 3.99
C THR A 129 0.97 -9.04 5.24
N LYS A 130 1.61 -10.13 5.64
CA LYS A 130 2.71 -10.14 6.59
C LYS A 130 3.93 -10.70 5.89
N THR A 131 4.99 -9.92 5.85
CA THR A 131 6.26 -10.30 5.25
C THR A 131 7.31 -10.47 6.32
N THR A 132 7.97 -11.62 6.36
CA THR A 132 9.12 -11.88 7.24
C THR A 132 10.36 -12.04 6.36
N ILE A 133 11.41 -11.31 6.70
CA ILE A 133 12.66 -11.29 5.94
C ILE A 133 13.81 -11.51 6.90
N SER A 134 14.66 -12.49 6.62
CA SER A 134 15.88 -12.72 7.40
C SER A 134 17.11 -12.55 6.51
N LYS A 135 18.10 -11.79 6.99
CA LYS A 135 19.41 -11.63 6.36
C LYS A 135 20.49 -11.34 7.39
N ASP A 136 21.65 -11.96 7.25
CA ASP A 136 22.81 -11.76 8.14
C ASP A 136 22.44 -11.89 9.64
N LYS A 137 21.67 -12.90 10.00
CA LYS A 137 21.16 -13.17 11.37
C LYS A 137 20.22 -12.08 11.92
N ARG A 138 19.70 -11.21 11.09
CA ARG A 138 18.68 -10.22 11.45
C ARG A 138 17.37 -10.62 10.82
N THR A 139 16.28 -10.39 11.54
CA THR A 139 14.92 -10.62 11.04
C THR A 139 14.11 -9.35 11.15
N ALA A 140 13.38 -9.01 10.10
CA ALA A 140 12.40 -7.94 10.07
C ALA A 140 11.03 -8.51 9.71
N VAL A 141 9.99 -7.91 10.27
CA VAL A 141 8.59 -8.21 9.96
C VAL A 141 7.93 -6.94 9.49
N TYR A 142 7.23 -7.01 8.38
CA TYR A 142 6.46 -5.91 7.83
C TYR A 142 5.01 -6.32 7.61
N TYR A 143 4.11 -5.40 7.82
CA TYR A 143 2.68 -5.52 7.52
C TYR A 143 2.39 -4.55 6.38
N GLN A 144 1.69 -5.05 5.35
CA GLN A 144 1.37 -4.25 4.17
C GLN A 144 -0.11 -4.35 3.88
N THR A 145 -0.70 -3.21 3.51
CA THR A 145 -2.04 -3.14 2.93
C THR A 145 -1.91 -2.60 1.52
N LEU A 146 -2.39 -3.38 0.56
CA LEU A 146 -2.33 -3.06 -0.86
C LEU A 146 -3.74 -2.79 -1.38
N TYR A 147 -3.88 -1.72 -2.18
CA TYR A 147 -5.08 -1.42 -2.96
C TYR A 147 -4.69 -1.44 -4.44
N GLU A 148 -5.31 -2.32 -5.19
CA GLU A 148 -5.00 -2.53 -6.60
C GLU A 148 -6.23 -2.24 -7.47
N PHE A 149 -6.07 -1.30 -8.40
CA PHE A 149 -7.10 -0.88 -9.34
C PHE A 149 -6.67 -1.20 -10.78
N GLY A 150 -7.64 -1.56 -11.62
CA GLY A 150 -7.44 -1.69 -13.06
C GLY A 150 -8.00 -0.47 -13.78
N GLY A 151 -7.15 0.33 -14.41
CA GLY A 151 -7.50 1.34 -15.39
C GLY A 151 -7.36 0.79 -16.81
N VAL A 152 -7.79 1.57 -17.81
CA VAL A 152 -7.72 1.18 -19.23
C VAL A 152 -6.27 1.03 -19.68
N ASP A 153 -5.42 1.99 -19.32
CA ASP A 153 -4.03 2.02 -19.73
C ASP A 153 -3.08 1.48 -18.66
N TYR A 154 -3.44 1.63 -17.37
CA TYR A 154 -2.57 1.26 -16.27
C TYR A 154 -3.27 0.43 -15.19
N LYS A 155 -2.52 -0.50 -14.60
CA LYS A 155 -2.80 -1.07 -13.30
C LYS A 155 -2.13 -0.21 -12.23
N TYR A 156 -2.87 0.20 -11.22
CA TYR A 156 -2.37 1.00 -10.09
C TYR A 156 -2.28 0.13 -8.84
N THR A 157 -1.16 0.21 -8.14
CA THR A 157 -0.96 -0.44 -6.85
C THR A 157 -0.52 0.60 -5.82
N PHE A 158 -1.36 0.83 -4.82
CA PHE A 158 -1.07 1.65 -3.66
C PHE A 158 -0.72 0.74 -2.49
N THR A 159 0.45 0.89 -1.91
CA THR A 159 0.94 0.02 -0.84
C THR A 159 1.33 0.83 0.38
N TYR A 160 0.68 0.57 1.50
CA TYR A 160 1.12 1.03 2.80
C TYR A 160 1.93 -0.07 3.48
N THR A 161 3.09 0.29 4.05
CA THR A 161 3.98 -0.64 4.76
C THR A 161 4.35 -0.09 6.12
N THR A 162 4.24 -0.91 7.15
CA THR A 162 4.62 -0.60 8.54
C THR A 162 5.28 -1.81 9.20
N ASP A 163 6.10 -1.61 10.24
CA ASP A 163 6.64 -2.67 11.09
C ASP A 163 5.78 -2.91 12.35
N ASP A 164 4.71 -2.13 12.56
CA ASP A 164 3.75 -2.31 13.66
C ASP A 164 2.43 -2.88 13.16
N GLU A 165 2.09 -4.10 13.58
CA GLU A 165 0.84 -4.77 13.21
C GLU A 165 -0.42 -3.94 13.52
N LYS A 166 -0.38 -3.14 14.58
CA LYS A 166 -1.52 -2.31 14.99
C LYS A 166 -1.81 -1.17 14.03
N LYS A 167 -0.80 -0.76 13.26
CA LYS A 167 -0.89 0.33 12.29
C LYS A 167 -1.33 -0.11 10.89
N LYS A 168 -1.40 -1.42 10.60
CA LYS A 168 -1.70 -1.94 9.25
C LYS A 168 -2.99 -1.38 8.64
N ASP A 169 -3.96 -1.03 9.49
CA ASP A 169 -5.26 -0.50 9.09
C ASP A 169 -5.34 1.04 9.12
N ASN A 170 -4.29 1.74 9.59
CA ASN A 170 -4.30 3.20 9.75
C ASN A 170 -4.54 3.94 8.44
N PHE A 171 -4.10 3.35 7.32
CA PHE A 171 -4.20 3.98 6.00
C PHE A 171 -5.51 3.73 5.26
N ASN A 172 -6.46 2.97 5.82
CA ASN A 172 -7.74 2.72 5.15
C ASN A 172 -8.47 4.03 4.80
N ASN A 173 -8.45 5.02 5.68
CA ASN A 173 -9.08 6.32 5.42
C ASN A 173 -8.37 7.11 4.30
N VAL A 174 -7.05 6.99 4.19
CA VAL A 174 -6.25 7.63 3.13
C VAL A 174 -6.53 6.96 1.80
N PHE A 175 -6.56 5.63 1.76
CA PHE A 175 -6.92 4.90 0.54
C PHE A 175 -8.33 5.23 0.05
N GLU A 176 -9.26 5.56 0.94
CA GLU A 176 -10.59 6.04 0.56
C GLU A 176 -10.57 7.38 -0.19
N THR A 177 -9.47 8.16 -0.12
CA THR A 177 -9.32 9.42 -0.84
C THR A 177 -8.78 9.24 -2.26
N ILE A 178 -8.31 8.05 -2.63
CA ILE A 178 -7.77 7.76 -3.96
C ILE A 178 -8.82 8.07 -5.03
N ASN A 179 -8.41 8.87 -6.01
CA ASN A 179 -9.20 9.15 -7.20
C ASN A 179 -8.34 8.91 -8.45
N ILE A 180 -8.70 7.90 -9.23
CA ILE A 180 -8.01 7.54 -10.48
C ILE A 180 -8.78 8.13 -11.63
N PHE A 181 -8.12 8.90 -12.50
CA PHE A 181 -8.77 9.65 -13.59
C PHE A 181 -9.16 8.79 -14.78
N GLU A 182 -8.49 7.65 -14.99
CA GLU A 182 -8.87 6.71 -16.04
C GLU A 182 -10.22 6.05 -15.78
N ALA A 183 -10.88 5.58 -16.82
CA ALA A 183 -12.02 4.67 -16.70
C ALA A 183 -11.59 3.32 -16.10
N GLU A 184 -12.53 2.63 -15.44
CA GLU A 184 -12.31 1.24 -15.03
C GLU A 184 -12.20 0.35 -16.28
N THR A 185 -11.25 -0.58 -16.27
CA THR A 185 -11.14 -1.57 -17.34
C THR A 185 -12.36 -2.48 -17.32
N GLU A 186 -13.05 -2.58 -18.45
CA GLU A 186 -14.04 -3.61 -18.70
C GLU A 186 -13.32 -4.77 -19.40
N SER A 187 -13.25 -5.94 -18.76
CA SER A 187 -12.68 -7.11 -19.43
C SER A 187 -13.65 -7.63 -20.48
N ASN A 188 -13.23 -7.64 -21.73
CA ASN A 188 -13.82 -8.56 -22.69
C ASN A 188 -13.25 -9.95 -22.38
N LEU A 189 -14.01 -10.70 -21.62
CA LEU A 189 -13.79 -12.01 -21.06
C LEU A 189 -13.07 -13.00 -22.01
N ASP A 190 -11.75 -12.94 -22.09
CA ASP A 190 -10.95 -14.10 -22.49
C ASP A 190 -9.66 -14.15 -21.64
N LYS A 191 -9.82 -14.82 -20.49
CA LYS A 191 -8.77 -15.41 -19.64
C LYS A 191 -7.65 -14.49 -19.15
N ILE A 192 -7.84 -14.03 -17.91
CA ILE A 192 -6.78 -13.53 -17.03
C ILE A 192 -5.82 -14.67 -16.71
N THR A 193 -4.65 -14.69 -17.35
CA THR A 193 -3.48 -15.43 -16.88
C THR A 193 -2.49 -14.43 -16.33
N GLY A 194 -2.48 -14.33 -14.97
CA GLY A 194 -1.81 -13.24 -14.26
C GLY A 194 -0.31 -13.43 -14.11
N TYR A 195 0.51 -13.11 -15.09
CA TYR A 195 1.97 -13.16 -14.96
C TYR A 195 2.70 -11.79 -14.89
N ALA A 196 2.01 -10.68 -15.10
CA ALA A 196 2.68 -9.37 -15.19
C ALA A 196 2.82 -8.58 -13.86
N VAL A 197 2.40 -9.15 -12.73
CA VAL A 197 2.12 -8.37 -11.52
C VAL A 197 3.20 -8.45 -10.43
N ALA A 198 4.03 -9.48 -10.47
CA ALA A 198 5.04 -9.73 -9.44
C ALA A 198 6.14 -8.65 -9.36
N GLY A 199 6.40 -7.95 -10.45
CA GLY A 199 7.44 -6.93 -10.50
C GLY A 199 7.27 -5.82 -9.45
N GLY A 200 6.05 -5.32 -9.26
CA GLY A 200 5.77 -4.22 -8.32
C GLY A 200 5.92 -4.62 -6.86
N LEU A 201 5.32 -5.74 -6.46
CA LEU A 201 5.34 -6.19 -5.07
C LEU A 201 6.74 -6.68 -4.67
N ALA A 202 7.42 -7.41 -5.56
CA ALA A 202 8.80 -7.82 -5.37
C ALA A 202 9.75 -6.63 -5.26
N LEU A 203 9.54 -5.59 -6.06
CA LEU A 203 10.33 -4.36 -6.04
C LEU A 203 10.16 -3.61 -4.70
N LEU A 204 8.94 -3.50 -4.19
CA LEU A 204 8.64 -2.88 -2.89
C LEU A 204 9.25 -3.67 -1.73
N LEU A 205 9.26 -5.00 -1.82
CA LEU A 205 9.92 -5.86 -0.83
C LEU A 205 11.43 -5.71 -0.87
N VAL A 206 12.04 -5.66 -2.05
CA VAL A 206 13.49 -5.40 -2.21
C VAL A 206 13.89 -4.07 -1.61
N MET A 207 13.07 -3.03 -1.75
CA MET A 207 13.33 -1.72 -1.14
C MET A 207 13.29 -1.75 0.38
N GLY A 208 12.31 -2.44 0.96
CA GLY A 208 12.25 -2.67 2.40
C GLY A 208 13.54 -3.32 2.91
N ILE A 209 14.08 -4.29 2.16
CA ILE A 209 15.33 -4.98 2.51
C ILE A 209 16.55 -4.07 2.37
N ILE A 210 16.69 -3.36 1.26
CA ILE A 210 17.83 -2.44 1.04
C ILE A 210 17.86 -1.41 2.17
N ARG A 211 16.70 -0.94 2.58
CA ARG A 211 16.55 -0.02 3.70
C ARG A 211 16.91 -0.68 5.03
N PHE A 212 16.43 -1.90 5.28
CA PHE A 212 16.75 -2.69 6.47
C PHE A 212 18.26 -2.93 6.61
N ILE A 213 18.95 -3.17 5.49
CA ILE A 213 20.40 -3.38 5.46
C ILE A 213 21.16 -2.06 5.66
N ARG A 214 20.67 -0.94 5.12
CA ARG A 214 21.34 0.36 5.16
C ARG A 214 21.10 1.20 6.42
N THR A 215 20.09 0.87 7.25
CA THR A 215 19.67 1.70 8.39
C THR A 215 20.06 1.22 9.81
N PRO A 216 21.07 0.36 10.05
CA PRO A 216 21.40 -0.01 11.44
C PRO A 216 22.02 1.15 12.24
N GLU A 217 22.65 2.16 11.60
CA GLU A 217 23.39 3.21 12.31
C GLU A 217 22.53 4.41 12.76
N LYS A 218 21.44 4.72 12.08
CA LYS A 218 20.64 5.92 12.41
C LYS A 218 19.69 5.71 13.60
N ARG A 219 19.13 4.50 13.78
CA ARG A 219 18.25 4.19 14.94
C ARG A 219 19.02 4.11 16.27
N ALA A 220 20.31 3.82 16.25
CA ALA A 220 21.15 3.81 17.46
C ALA A 220 21.50 5.23 17.94
N LYS A 221 21.46 6.24 17.08
CA LYS A 221 21.80 7.65 17.42
C LYS A 221 20.60 8.50 17.86
N GLY A 222 19.38 8.03 17.69
CA GLY A 222 18.14 8.74 18.08
C GLY A 222 17.61 8.39 19.48
N LYS A 223 18.35 7.62 20.29
CA LYS A 223 18.02 7.24 21.66
C LYS A 223 19.09 7.70 22.67
N LEU A 224 19.55 8.94 22.53
CA LEU A 224 20.30 9.65 23.58
C LEU A 224 19.63 10.97 23.87
#